data_59fd9bc1462c8a505d6a703eba75d907
#
_entry.id   59fd9bc1462c8a505d6a703eba75d907
#
_cell.length_a   1.000
_cell.length_b   1.000
_cell.length_c   1.000
_cell.angle_alpha   90.00
_cell.angle_beta   90.00
_cell.angle_gamma   90.00
#
_symmetry.space_group_name_H-M   'P 1'
#
loop_
_entity.id
_entity.type
_entity.pdbx_description
1 polymer ?
#
loop_
_entity_poly.entity_id
_entity_poly.type
_entity_poly.pdbx_seq_one_letter_code
_entity_poly.pdbx_strand_id
1 'polypeptide(L)'
;MKNFFSKHSYDFVRMLLVQSMIGGFFGFALAIAVTGIGTQNSETGTTGSTTEILLLVTSVCAIIFYLFLLYVQIWEIGGKDQMSHQVHGTKPNIYKGLLIALCANVPNFLLAGLIALGYAFPNNGVCTSVAFVSDLITKFIHGMYLGIIQHEFPGGFALMNQWWVYFLLPIPALLTCFAAYNIGRKGWHLTGILAPVVPESDRPTREERRAARRAKKEQKKDK
;
A
#
# COMPACT_ATOMS: atom_id res chain seq x y z
N MET A 1 22.91 4.91 -11.11
CA MET A 1 21.44 5.02 -11.20
C MET A 1 20.82 4.02 -12.18
N LYS A 2 21.34 3.86 -13.42
CA LYS A 2 20.79 2.93 -14.43
C LYS A 2 20.61 1.48 -13.92
N ASN A 3 21.59 0.95 -13.17
CA ASN A 3 21.52 -0.38 -12.58
C ASN A 3 20.48 -0.52 -11.44
N PHE A 4 20.16 0.57 -10.72
CA PHE A 4 19.13 0.56 -9.68
C PHE A 4 17.73 0.42 -10.28
N PHE A 5 17.41 1.22 -11.30
CA PHE A 5 16.11 1.16 -11.96
C PHE A 5 15.89 -0.19 -12.63
N SER A 6 16.86 -0.72 -13.35
CA SER A 6 16.76 -2.05 -13.98
C SER A 6 16.57 -3.17 -12.96
N LYS A 7 17.25 -3.10 -11.81
CA LYS A 7 17.16 -4.13 -10.76
C LYS A 7 15.82 -4.10 -10.01
N HIS A 8 15.21 -2.92 -9.85
CA HIS A 8 13.98 -2.74 -9.05
C HIS A 8 12.75 -2.39 -9.90
N SER A 9 12.83 -2.47 -11.23
CA SER A 9 11.69 -2.19 -12.12
C SER A 9 10.46 -3.07 -11.81
N TYR A 10 10.68 -4.34 -11.51
CA TYR A 10 9.63 -5.26 -11.11
C TYR A 10 8.96 -4.83 -9.80
N ASP A 11 9.74 -4.40 -8.82
CA ASP A 11 9.23 -3.95 -7.52
C ASP A 11 8.34 -2.70 -7.68
N PHE A 12 8.74 -1.75 -8.56
CA PHE A 12 7.95 -0.54 -8.85
C PHE A 12 6.59 -0.89 -9.48
N VAL A 13 6.61 -1.74 -10.53
CA VAL A 13 5.39 -2.15 -11.22
C VAL A 13 4.48 -2.92 -10.25
N ARG A 14 5.04 -3.84 -9.46
CA ARG A 14 4.28 -4.61 -8.47
C ARG A 14 3.61 -3.71 -7.44
N MET A 15 4.31 -2.70 -6.92
CA MET A 15 3.73 -1.74 -5.97
C MET A 15 2.58 -0.96 -6.58
N LEU A 16 2.75 -0.44 -7.82
CA LEU A 16 1.71 0.29 -8.53
C LEU A 16 0.49 -0.60 -8.82
N LEU A 17 0.71 -1.85 -9.23
CA LEU A 17 -0.37 -2.81 -9.47
C LEU A 17 -1.13 -3.13 -8.18
N VAL A 18 -0.45 -3.41 -7.08
CA VAL A 18 -1.08 -3.65 -5.77
C VAL A 18 -1.93 -2.45 -5.37
N GLN A 19 -1.41 -1.24 -5.52
CA GLN A 19 -2.14 -0.01 -5.23
C GLN A 19 -3.39 0.13 -6.10
N SER A 20 -3.26 -0.05 -7.41
CA SER A 20 -4.38 0.09 -8.35
C SER A 20 -5.45 -1.00 -8.16
N MET A 21 -5.04 -2.23 -7.84
CA MET A 21 -5.98 -3.32 -7.57
C MET A 21 -6.78 -3.07 -6.28
N ILE A 22 -6.11 -2.67 -5.21
CA ILE A 22 -6.77 -2.38 -3.93
C ILE A 22 -7.62 -1.12 -4.06
N GLY A 23 -7.07 -0.05 -4.64
CA GLY A 23 -7.79 1.20 -4.87
C GLY A 23 -9.02 0.99 -5.73
N GLY A 24 -8.89 0.28 -6.85
CA GLY A 24 -10.00 -0.05 -7.74
C GLY A 24 -11.07 -0.91 -7.06
N PHE A 25 -10.66 -1.97 -6.35
CA PHE A 25 -11.59 -2.86 -5.66
C PHE A 25 -12.38 -2.12 -4.56
N PHE A 26 -11.69 -1.45 -3.67
CA PHE A 26 -12.35 -0.71 -2.58
C PHE A 26 -13.11 0.51 -3.10
N GLY A 27 -12.58 1.24 -4.10
CA GLY A 27 -13.29 2.35 -4.72
C GLY A 27 -14.58 1.92 -5.38
N PHE A 28 -14.60 0.78 -6.08
CA PHE A 28 -15.80 0.20 -6.66
C PHE A 28 -16.79 -0.27 -5.59
N ALA A 29 -16.32 -0.97 -4.56
CA ALA A 29 -17.15 -1.42 -3.44
C ALA A 29 -17.80 -0.24 -2.71
N LEU A 30 -17.04 0.85 -2.45
CA LEU A 30 -17.56 2.06 -1.85
C LEU A 30 -18.58 2.77 -2.76
N ALA A 31 -18.34 2.84 -4.07
CA ALA A 31 -19.28 3.42 -5.03
C ALA A 31 -20.62 2.67 -5.04
N ILE A 32 -20.60 1.33 -5.02
CA ILE A 32 -21.82 0.50 -4.91
C ILE A 32 -22.53 0.74 -3.58
N ALA A 33 -21.77 0.80 -2.46
CA ALA A 33 -22.34 1.04 -1.15
C ALA A 33 -23.07 2.39 -1.08
N VAL A 34 -22.46 3.46 -1.62
CA VAL A 34 -23.08 4.79 -1.67
C VAL A 34 -24.36 4.78 -2.51
N THR A 35 -24.33 4.16 -3.70
CA THR A 35 -25.52 4.11 -4.58
C THR A 35 -26.62 3.22 -4.01
N GLY A 36 -26.26 2.06 -3.44
CA GLY A 36 -27.22 1.11 -2.84
C GLY A 36 -27.92 1.67 -1.60
N ILE A 37 -27.20 2.39 -0.74
CA ILE A 37 -27.76 3.01 0.45
C ILE A 37 -28.55 4.27 0.09
N GLY A 38 -28.10 5.02 -0.93
CA GLY A 38 -28.82 6.21 -1.42
C GLY A 38 -30.23 5.92 -1.90
N THR A 39 -30.47 4.74 -2.48
CA THR A 39 -31.81 4.31 -2.93
C THR A 39 -32.73 3.90 -1.76
N GLN A 40 -32.20 3.41 -0.65
CA GLN A 40 -32.99 3.05 0.53
C GLN A 40 -33.33 4.27 1.41
N ASN A 41 -32.52 5.32 1.38
CA ASN A 41 -32.67 6.48 2.26
C ASN A 41 -33.72 7.48 1.81
N SER A 42 -34.23 7.38 0.58
CA SER A 42 -35.38 8.18 0.13
C SER A 42 -36.67 7.91 0.91
N GLU A 43 -36.77 6.75 1.61
CA GLU A 43 -37.97 6.36 2.36
C GLU A 43 -37.89 6.61 3.87
N THR A 44 -36.69 6.75 4.48
CA THR A 44 -36.56 6.75 5.95
C THR A 44 -35.85 7.96 6.59
N GLY A 45 -35.39 8.95 5.84
CA GLY A 45 -35.03 10.30 6.36
C GLY A 45 -33.91 10.45 7.43
N THR A 46 -33.28 9.35 7.91
CA THR A 46 -32.38 9.38 9.07
C THR A 46 -30.95 8.84 8.84
N THR A 47 -30.53 8.59 7.61
CA THR A 47 -29.40 7.69 7.36
C THR A 47 -28.10 8.33 6.86
N GLY A 48 -28.00 9.64 6.72
CA GLY A 48 -26.79 10.33 6.25
C GLY A 48 -25.55 10.02 7.11
N SER A 49 -25.67 10.19 8.40
CA SER A 49 -24.54 10.08 9.35
C SER A 49 -23.98 8.66 9.49
N THR A 50 -24.84 7.63 9.51
CA THR A 50 -24.39 6.24 9.67
C THR A 50 -23.63 5.76 8.43
N THR A 51 -24.08 6.17 7.23
CA THR A 51 -23.43 5.81 5.97
C THR A 51 -22.04 6.45 5.86
N GLU A 52 -21.93 7.71 6.22
CA GLU A 52 -20.64 8.42 6.19
C GLU A 52 -19.62 7.80 7.14
N ILE A 53 -20.05 7.42 8.36
CA ILE A 53 -19.18 6.72 9.32
C ILE A 53 -18.75 5.37 8.77
N LEU A 54 -19.66 4.61 8.16
CA LEU A 54 -19.35 3.30 7.57
C LEU A 54 -18.32 3.43 6.43
N LEU A 55 -18.49 4.42 5.54
CA LEU A 55 -17.57 4.71 4.45
C LEU A 55 -16.17 5.08 4.98
N LEU A 56 -16.12 5.91 6.02
CA LEU A 56 -14.87 6.30 6.67
C LEU A 56 -14.16 5.10 7.30
N VAL A 57 -14.87 4.29 8.08
CA VAL A 57 -14.31 3.07 8.70
C VAL A 57 -13.80 2.10 7.65
N THR A 58 -14.57 1.86 6.58
CA THR A 58 -14.17 0.97 5.49
C THR A 58 -12.92 1.49 4.78
N SER A 59 -12.81 2.79 4.54
CA SER A 59 -11.61 3.41 3.96
C SER A 59 -10.40 3.25 4.87
N VAL A 60 -10.54 3.46 6.17
CA VAL A 60 -9.44 3.28 7.13
C VAL A 60 -8.96 1.83 7.13
N CYS A 61 -9.88 0.85 7.15
CA CYS A 61 -9.53 -0.57 7.07
C CYS A 61 -8.82 -0.91 5.75
N ALA A 62 -9.29 -0.37 4.62
CA ALA A 62 -8.68 -0.56 3.31
C ALA A 62 -7.26 0.01 3.24
N ILE A 63 -7.03 1.19 3.81
CA ILE A 63 -5.71 1.83 3.89
C ILE A 63 -4.76 0.99 4.74
N ILE A 64 -5.20 0.53 5.92
CA ILE A 64 -4.39 -0.32 6.80
C ILE A 64 -3.99 -1.61 6.07
N PHE A 65 -4.94 -2.24 5.37
CA PHE A 65 -4.68 -3.45 4.58
C PHE A 65 -3.67 -3.19 3.45
N TYR A 66 -3.82 -2.09 2.72
CA TYR A 66 -2.87 -1.68 1.68
C TYR A 66 -1.46 -1.45 2.25
N LEU A 67 -1.34 -0.69 3.34
CA LEU A 67 -0.06 -0.41 3.98
C LEU A 67 0.59 -1.69 4.52
N PHE A 68 -0.20 -2.64 5.02
CA PHE A 68 0.30 -3.95 5.44
C PHE A 68 0.89 -4.75 4.27
N LEU A 69 0.23 -4.76 3.11
CA LEU A 69 0.79 -5.44 1.92
C LEU A 69 2.09 -4.80 1.44
N LEU A 70 2.16 -3.47 1.43
CA LEU A 70 3.40 -2.75 1.12
C LEU A 70 4.50 -3.06 2.13
N TYR A 71 4.13 -3.10 3.43
CA TYR A 71 5.05 -3.45 4.50
C TYR A 71 5.69 -4.83 4.24
N VAL A 72 4.90 -5.86 4.00
CA VAL A 72 5.40 -7.23 3.75
C VAL A 72 6.34 -7.26 2.54
N GLN A 73 5.96 -6.61 1.45
CA GLN A 73 6.73 -6.58 0.21
C GLN A 73 8.10 -5.92 0.39
N ILE A 74 8.15 -4.77 1.04
CA ILE A 74 9.39 -3.99 1.21
C ILE A 74 10.26 -4.54 2.34
N TRP A 75 9.64 -5.11 3.38
CA TRP A 75 10.34 -5.82 4.44
C TRP A 75 11.15 -7.01 3.89
N GLU A 76 10.59 -7.77 2.95
CA GLU A 76 11.29 -8.88 2.28
C GLU A 76 12.55 -8.39 1.53
N ILE A 77 12.47 -7.24 0.85
CA ILE A 77 13.63 -6.64 0.16
C ILE A 77 14.71 -6.25 1.18
N GLY A 78 14.32 -5.65 2.31
CA GLY A 78 15.23 -5.32 3.42
C GLY A 78 15.96 -6.55 3.98
N GLY A 79 15.22 -7.64 4.18
CA GLY A 79 15.77 -8.92 4.66
C GLY A 79 16.76 -9.55 3.66
N LYS A 80 16.46 -9.52 2.37
CA LYS A 80 17.38 -10.00 1.31
C LYS A 80 18.68 -9.19 1.27
N ASP A 81 18.58 -7.87 1.43
CA ASP A 81 19.75 -6.99 1.46
C ASP A 81 20.62 -7.25 2.72
N GLN A 82 20.00 -7.55 3.85
CA GLN A 82 20.73 -7.95 5.07
C GLN A 82 21.49 -9.26 4.89
N MET A 83 20.86 -10.27 4.29
CA MET A 83 21.53 -11.53 3.95
C MET A 83 22.70 -11.30 2.98
N SER A 84 22.50 -10.47 1.97
CA SER A 84 23.57 -10.10 1.02
C SER A 84 24.73 -9.37 1.71
N HIS A 85 24.43 -8.52 2.70
CA HIS A 85 25.46 -7.86 3.50
C HIS A 85 26.29 -8.86 4.31
N GLN A 86 25.67 -9.84 4.94
CA GLN A 86 26.36 -10.88 5.69
C GLN A 86 27.31 -11.74 4.83
N VAL A 87 26.90 -11.98 3.55
CA VAL A 87 27.69 -12.85 2.65
C VAL A 87 28.75 -12.05 1.89
N HIS A 88 28.46 -10.83 1.44
CA HIS A 88 29.31 -10.05 0.53
C HIS A 88 29.89 -8.78 1.15
N GLY A 89 29.59 -8.46 2.40
CA GLY A 89 30.09 -7.27 3.09
C GLY A 89 29.55 -5.92 2.59
N THR A 90 28.60 -5.90 1.64
CA THR A 90 28.04 -4.67 1.06
C THR A 90 27.04 -4.02 1.99
N LYS A 91 27.35 -2.83 2.54
CA LYS A 91 26.43 -2.13 3.45
C LYS A 91 25.15 -1.70 2.73
N PRO A 92 23.95 -2.12 3.19
CA PRO A 92 22.68 -1.70 2.59
C PRO A 92 22.39 -0.23 2.89
N ASN A 93 21.89 0.50 1.89
CA ASN A 93 21.51 1.91 2.04
C ASN A 93 20.19 2.03 2.81
N ILE A 94 20.17 2.87 3.87
CA ILE A 94 19.00 3.12 4.73
C ILE A 94 17.80 3.66 3.94
N TYR A 95 18.06 4.48 2.93
CA TYR A 95 17.03 5.15 2.14
C TYR A 95 16.51 4.32 0.96
N LYS A 96 16.99 3.08 0.79
CA LYS A 96 16.64 2.25 -0.38
C LYS A 96 15.13 1.98 -0.46
N GLY A 97 14.48 1.66 0.67
CA GLY A 97 13.03 1.46 0.72
C GLY A 97 12.24 2.71 0.33
N LEU A 98 12.69 3.88 0.81
CA LEU A 98 12.09 5.16 0.45
C LEU A 98 12.25 5.47 -1.05
N LEU A 99 13.45 5.20 -1.62
CA LEU A 99 13.72 5.42 -3.04
C LEU A 99 12.86 4.51 -3.93
N ILE A 100 12.68 3.24 -3.54
CA ILE A 100 11.81 2.31 -4.26
C ILE A 100 10.37 2.84 -4.24
N ALA A 101 9.86 3.23 -3.07
CA ALA A 101 8.52 3.75 -2.93
C ALA A 101 8.32 5.07 -3.68
N LEU A 102 9.30 5.99 -3.65
CA LEU A 102 9.25 7.25 -4.38
C LEU A 102 9.16 7.01 -5.89
N CYS A 103 10.00 6.12 -6.43
CA CYS A 103 9.97 5.77 -7.85
C CYS A 103 8.65 5.11 -8.26
N ALA A 104 8.09 4.24 -7.42
CA ALA A 104 6.79 3.61 -7.67
C ALA A 104 5.63 4.63 -7.65
N ASN A 105 5.74 5.70 -6.84
CA ASN A 105 4.73 6.73 -6.72
C ASN A 105 4.91 7.92 -7.69
N VAL A 106 5.93 7.92 -8.56
CA VAL A 106 6.10 8.97 -9.58
C VAL A 106 4.84 9.20 -10.41
N PRO A 107 4.11 8.18 -10.91
CA PRO A 107 2.87 8.40 -11.65
C PRO A 107 1.80 9.12 -10.80
N ASN A 108 1.71 8.82 -9.50
CA ASN A 108 0.76 9.45 -8.59
C ASN A 108 1.06 10.95 -8.40
N PHE A 109 2.35 11.31 -8.24
CA PHE A 109 2.77 12.72 -8.15
C PHE A 109 2.56 13.46 -9.47
N LEU A 110 2.74 12.81 -10.62
CA LEU A 110 2.43 13.41 -11.92
C LEU A 110 0.93 13.69 -12.07
N LEU A 111 0.07 12.76 -11.69
CA LEU A 111 -1.39 12.96 -11.70
C LEU A 111 -1.80 14.10 -10.75
N ALA A 112 -1.24 14.14 -9.54
CA ALA A 112 -1.48 15.24 -8.59
C ALA A 112 -1.05 16.60 -9.17
N GLY A 113 0.09 16.65 -9.87
CA GLY A 113 0.55 17.85 -10.58
C GLY A 113 -0.40 18.30 -11.69
N LEU A 114 -0.94 17.36 -12.48
CA LEU A 114 -1.92 17.67 -13.52
C LEU A 114 -3.26 18.18 -12.93
N ILE A 115 -3.69 17.64 -11.80
CA ILE A 115 -4.86 18.15 -11.06
C ILE A 115 -4.58 19.58 -10.58
N ALA A 116 -3.41 19.84 -9.97
CA ALA A 116 -3.03 21.18 -9.52
C ALA A 116 -2.99 22.20 -10.66
N LEU A 117 -2.56 21.81 -11.87
CA LEU A 117 -2.59 22.68 -13.05
C LEU A 117 -4.01 23.11 -13.43
N GLY A 118 -5.02 22.22 -13.31
CA GLY A 118 -6.42 22.58 -13.55
C GLY A 118 -6.94 23.62 -12.55
N TYR A 119 -6.53 23.52 -11.29
CA TYR A 119 -6.86 24.53 -10.28
C TYR A 119 -6.14 25.86 -10.51
N ALA A 120 -4.90 25.84 -11.01
CA ALA A 120 -4.14 27.04 -11.31
C ALA A 120 -4.66 27.81 -12.54
N PHE A 121 -5.23 27.09 -13.52
CA PHE A 121 -5.70 27.66 -14.79
C PHE A 121 -7.17 27.29 -15.05
N PRO A 122 -8.15 27.75 -14.24
CA PRO A 122 -9.55 27.35 -14.34
C PRO A 122 -10.23 27.80 -15.63
N ASN A 123 -9.74 28.87 -16.26
CA ASN A 123 -10.29 29.43 -17.49
C ASN A 123 -9.76 28.73 -18.78
N ASN A 124 -8.80 27.81 -18.65
CA ASN A 124 -8.23 27.07 -19.77
C ASN A 124 -8.92 25.71 -19.89
N GLY A 125 -9.80 25.53 -20.89
CA GLY A 125 -10.55 24.31 -21.10
C GLY A 125 -9.69 23.06 -21.27
N VAL A 126 -8.47 23.17 -21.82
CA VAL A 126 -7.53 22.03 -21.94
C VAL A 126 -7.00 21.62 -20.56
N CYS A 127 -6.53 22.57 -19.75
CA CYS A 127 -6.04 22.29 -18.42
C CYS A 127 -7.12 21.68 -17.52
N THR A 128 -8.35 22.19 -17.61
CA THR A 128 -9.50 21.70 -16.86
C THR A 128 -9.88 20.28 -17.27
N SER A 129 -9.88 19.97 -18.57
CA SER A 129 -10.17 18.62 -19.08
C SER A 129 -9.11 17.61 -18.67
N VAL A 130 -7.81 17.98 -18.74
CA VAL A 130 -6.71 17.13 -18.31
C VAL A 130 -6.78 16.88 -16.79
N ALA A 131 -7.08 17.92 -16.01
CA ALA A 131 -7.23 17.79 -14.55
C ALA A 131 -8.41 16.86 -14.20
N PHE A 132 -9.53 16.96 -14.88
CA PHE A 132 -10.70 16.09 -14.69
C PHE A 132 -10.37 14.62 -14.93
N VAL A 133 -9.71 14.31 -16.06
CA VAL A 133 -9.27 12.94 -16.38
C VAL A 133 -8.27 12.43 -15.35
N SER A 134 -7.31 13.28 -14.94
CA SER A 134 -6.31 12.94 -13.94
C SER A 134 -6.93 12.68 -12.56
N ASP A 135 -7.94 13.45 -12.17
CA ASP A 135 -8.71 13.26 -10.94
C ASP A 135 -9.47 11.92 -10.95
N LEU A 136 -10.11 11.58 -12.10
CA LEU A 136 -10.79 10.29 -12.26
C LEU A 136 -9.83 9.11 -12.11
N ILE A 137 -8.67 9.17 -12.77
CA ILE A 137 -7.63 8.14 -12.68
C ILE A 137 -7.10 8.05 -11.23
N THR A 138 -6.86 9.18 -10.60
CA THR A 138 -6.38 9.23 -9.21
C THR A 138 -7.39 8.63 -8.24
N LYS A 139 -8.66 8.92 -8.39
CA LYS A 139 -9.75 8.33 -7.60
C LYS A 139 -9.86 6.82 -7.80
N PHE A 140 -9.58 6.32 -8.99
CA PHE A 140 -9.52 4.88 -9.24
C PHE A 140 -8.31 4.22 -8.56
N ILE A 141 -7.11 4.79 -8.71
CA ILE A 141 -5.87 4.25 -8.11
C ILE A 141 -5.91 4.34 -6.58
N HIS A 142 -6.46 5.44 -6.04
CA HIS A 142 -6.53 5.73 -4.61
C HIS A 142 -7.95 5.53 -4.04
N GLY A 143 -8.78 4.70 -4.67
CA GLY A 143 -10.16 4.48 -4.25
C GLY A 143 -10.35 4.07 -2.79
N MET A 144 -9.33 3.46 -2.18
CA MET A 144 -9.30 3.14 -0.76
C MET A 144 -9.35 4.39 0.15
N TYR A 145 -8.98 5.58 -0.35
CA TYR A 145 -9.03 6.84 0.41
C TYR A 145 -10.36 7.59 0.23
N LEU A 146 -11.24 7.15 -0.68
CA LEU A 146 -12.46 7.90 -1.05
C LEU A 146 -13.34 8.24 0.14
N GLY A 147 -13.54 7.31 1.08
CA GLY A 147 -14.36 7.57 2.26
C GLY A 147 -13.80 8.66 3.18
N ILE A 148 -12.47 8.84 3.20
CA ILE A 148 -11.82 9.93 3.97
C ILE A 148 -11.89 11.24 3.19
N ILE A 149 -11.63 11.19 1.86
CA ILE A 149 -11.57 12.38 1.02
C ILE A 149 -12.96 13.02 0.85
N GLN A 150 -13.99 12.19 0.75
CA GLN A 150 -15.38 12.63 0.59
C GLN A 150 -16.05 13.03 1.91
N HIS A 151 -15.45 12.66 3.05
CA HIS A 151 -16.01 13.02 4.36
C HIS A 151 -16.01 14.54 4.56
N GLU A 152 -17.18 15.07 4.92
CA GLU A 152 -17.32 16.48 5.29
C GLU A 152 -16.96 16.68 6.76
N PHE A 153 -15.87 17.38 7.00
CA PHE A 153 -15.45 17.74 8.35
C PHE A 153 -16.31 18.89 8.93
N PRO A 154 -16.41 18.97 10.26
CA PRO A 154 -17.11 20.08 10.91
C PRO A 154 -16.65 21.43 10.36
N GLY A 155 -17.58 22.27 9.90
CA GLY A 155 -17.29 23.56 9.26
C GLY A 155 -17.42 23.54 7.73
N GLY A 156 -17.92 22.46 7.12
CA GLY A 156 -18.12 22.33 5.66
C GLY A 156 -16.82 22.14 4.86
N PHE A 157 -15.74 21.69 5.52
CA PHE A 157 -14.46 21.46 4.88
C PHE A 157 -14.41 20.03 4.31
N ALA A 158 -14.46 19.93 2.99
CA ALA A 158 -14.27 18.66 2.28
C ALA A 158 -12.86 18.59 1.68
N LEU A 159 -12.12 17.52 1.99
CA LEU A 159 -10.76 17.29 1.46
C LEU A 159 -10.75 17.13 -0.06
N MET A 160 -11.85 16.62 -0.62
CA MET A 160 -12.02 16.42 -2.07
C MET A 160 -11.85 17.70 -2.89
N ASN A 161 -12.18 18.87 -2.29
CA ASN A 161 -12.11 20.16 -2.95
C ASN A 161 -10.72 20.81 -2.90
N GLN A 162 -9.73 20.12 -2.30
CA GLN A 162 -8.40 20.68 -2.07
C GLN A 162 -7.36 20.00 -2.97
N TRP A 163 -6.75 20.76 -3.88
CA TRP A 163 -5.75 20.24 -4.81
C TRP A 163 -4.50 19.66 -4.14
N TRP A 164 -4.07 20.19 -3.01
CA TRP A 164 -2.87 19.75 -2.28
C TRP A 164 -3.06 18.36 -1.61
N VAL A 165 -4.28 17.91 -1.36
CA VAL A 165 -4.58 16.60 -0.75
C VAL A 165 -4.03 15.47 -1.60
N TYR A 166 -4.08 15.60 -2.92
CA TYR A 166 -3.58 14.57 -3.83
C TYR A 166 -2.06 14.31 -3.72
N PHE A 167 -1.30 15.30 -3.28
CA PHE A 167 0.12 15.13 -2.95
C PHE A 167 0.36 14.42 -1.63
N LEU A 168 -0.59 14.46 -0.70
CA LEU A 168 -0.48 13.80 0.59
C LEU A 168 -0.84 12.32 0.53
N LEU A 169 -1.65 11.87 -0.45
CA LEU A 169 -2.11 10.48 -0.56
C LEU A 169 -0.98 9.44 -0.64
N PRO A 170 0.15 9.67 -1.35
CA PRO A 170 1.26 8.74 -1.38
C PRO A 170 2.13 8.74 -0.11
N ILE A 171 2.04 9.75 0.75
CA ILE A 171 2.95 9.91 1.90
C ILE A 171 2.87 8.74 2.88
N PRO A 172 1.70 8.22 3.30
CA PRO A 172 1.63 7.06 4.19
C PRO A 172 2.35 5.83 3.61
N ALA A 173 2.25 5.61 2.29
CA ALA A 173 2.95 4.52 1.61
C ALA A 173 4.48 4.71 1.64
N LEU A 174 4.98 5.93 1.41
CA LEU A 174 6.41 6.27 1.49
C LEU A 174 6.97 5.99 2.88
N LEU A 175 6.27 6.45 3.92
CA LEU A 175 6.68 6.26 5.33
C LEU A 175 6.67 4.77 5.71
N THR A 176 5.64 4.04 5.32
CA THR A 176 5.54 2.60 5.57
C THR A 176 6.67 1.83 4.88
N CYS A 177 6.98 2.14 3.63
CA CYS A 177 8.08 1.51 2.91
C CYS A 177 9.46 1.82 3.51
N PHE A 178 9.66 3.06 3.97
CA PHE A 178 10.88 3.43 4.68
C PHE A 178 11.04 2.64 5.97
N ALA A 179 10.00 2.56 6.79
CA ALA A 179 9.98 1.82 8.04
C ALA A 179 10.17 0.31 7.80
N ALA A 180 9.39 -0.27 6.87
CA ALA A 180 9.42 -1.69 6.53
C ALA A 180 10.82 -2.15 6.07
N TYR A 181 11.46 -1.39 5.18
CA TYR A 181 12.81 -1.70 4.72
C TYR A 181 13.82 -1.71 5.87
N ASN A 182 13.77 -0.69 6.75
CA ASN A 182 14.70 -0.59 7.86
C ASN A 182 14.49 -1.69 8.92
N ILE A 183 13.22 -2.10 9.15
CA ILE A 183 12.87 -3.22 10.03
C ILE A 183 13.38 -4.53 9.40
N GLY A 184 13.12 -4.76 8.12
CA GLY A 184 13.62 -5.94 7.39
C GLY A 184 15.14 -6.04 7.39
N ARG A 185 15.83 -4.92 7.18
CA ARG A 185 17.30 -4.83 7.24
C ARG A 185 17.87 -5.15 8.62
N LYS A 186 17.15 -4.87 9.70
CA LYS A 186 17.56 -5.23 11.08
C LYS A 186 17.28 -6.70 11.40
N GLY A 187 16.64 -7.44 10.49
CA GLY A 187 16.25 -8.84 10.71
C GLY A 187 15.11 -9.00 11.72
N TRP A 188 14.40 -7.93 12.04
CA TRP A 188 13.26 -7.98 12.94
C TRP A 188 12.05 -8.55 12.20
N HIS A 189 11.51 -9.64 12.78
CA HIS A 189 10.27 -10.25 12.28
C HIS A 189 9.11 -9.81 13.16
N LEU A 190 8.08 -9.24 12.57
CA LEU A 190 6.80 -8.97 13.27
C LEU A 190 6.22 -10.28 13.84
N THR A 191 6.39 -11.39 13.11
CA THR A 191 6.02 -12.73 13.56
C THR A 191 6.84 -13.22 14.76
N GLY A 192 8.06 -12.71 14.97
CA GLY A 192 8.88 -13.04 16.14
C GLY A 192 8.34 -12.46 17.45
N ILE A 193 7.48 -11.44 17.38
CA ILE A 193 6.76 -10.90 18.54
C ILE A 193 5.57 -11.79 18.92
N LEU A 194 4.99 -12.49 17.94
CA LEU A 194 3.79 -13.34 18.11
C LEU A 194 4.15 -14.84 18.24
N ALA A 195 5.30 -15.26 17.70
CA ALA A 195 5.74 -16.65 17.80
C ALA A 195 6.87 -16.74 18.84
N PRO A 196 6.80 -17.68 19.81
CA PRO A 196 7.88 -17.89 20.75
C PRO A 196 9.16 -18.19 19.96
N VAL A 197 10.22 -17.44 20.25
CA VAL A 197 11.54 -17.68 19.68
C VAL A 197 11.99 -19.05 20.21
N VAL A 198 12.00 -20.06 19.33
CA VAL A 198 12.59 -21.37 19.68
C VAL A 198 14.07 -21.13 19.93
N PRO A 199 14.58 -21.39 21.15
CA PRO A 199 15.98 -21.24 21.47
C PRO A 199 16.84 -21.96 20.44
N GLU A 200 18.04 -21.44 20.17
CA GLU A 200 18.92 -22.00 19.13
C GLU A 200 19.35 -23.44 19.46
N SER A 201 19.37 -23.77 20.77
CA SER A 201 19.57 -25.13 21.32
C SER A 201 18.51 -26.14 20.90
N ASP A 202 17.27 -25.67 20.66
CA ASP A 202 16.13 -26.55 20.35
C ASP A 202 15.87 -26.63 18.84
N ARG A 203 16.69 -25.98 18.03
CA ARG A 203 16.60 -26.07 16.57
C ARG A 203 17.19 -27.40 16.11
N PRO A 204 16.40 -28.26 15.43
CA PRO A 204 16.90 -29.53 14.95
C PRO A 204 18.14 -29.32 14.05
N THR A 205 19.19 -30.05 14.33
CA THR A 205 20.45 -30.00 13.57
C THR A 205 20.21 -30.37 12.10
N ARG A 206 21.16 -30.03 11.23
CA ARG A 206 21.07 -30.33 9.79
C ARG A 206 20.94 -31.83 9.55
N GLU A 207 21.52 -32.64 10.45
CA GLU A 207 21.46 -34.11 10.38
C GLU A 207 20.09 -34.64 10.79
N GLU A 208 19.51 -34.13 11.86
CA GLU A 208 18.16 -34.47 12.30
C GLU A 208 17.09 -34.11 11.25
N ARG A 209 17.23 -32.95 10.60
CA ARG A 209 16.35 -32.57 9.48
C ARG A 209 16.47 -33.50 8.29
N ARG A 210 17.70 -33.99 8.01
CA ARG A 210 17.92 -34.99 6.94
C ARG A 210 17.35 -36.36 7.31
N ALA A 211 17.53 -36.80 8.55
CA ALA A 211 16.94 -38.03 9.08
C ALA A 211 15.40 -37.99 9.03
N ALA A 212 14.79 -36.91 9.51
CA ALA A 212 13.34 -36.73 9.48
C ALA A 212 12.78 -36.74 8.01
N ARG A 213 13.52 -36.16 7.06
CA ARG A 213 13.13 -36.20 5.63
C ARG A 213 13.27 -37.60 5.02
N ARG A 214 14.24 -38.42 5.47
CA ARG A 214 14.39 -39.81 5.01
C ARG A 214 13.28 -40.68 5.57
N ALA A 215 13.00 -40.61 6.88
CA ALA A 215 11.90 -41.31 7.52
C ALA A 215 10.52 -41.00 6.87
N LYS A 216 10.28 -39.72 6.52
CA LYS A 216 9.05 -39.31 5.84
C LYS A 216 8.93 -39.82 4.41
N LYS A 217 10.07 -40.07 3.72
CA LYS A 217 10.10 -40.70 2.38
C LYS A 217 9.87 -42.21 2.44
N GLU A 218 10.34 -42.88 3.48
CA GLU A 218 10.13 -44.31 3.72
C GLU A 218 8.66 -44.60 4.03
N GLN A 219 8.05 -43.84 4.95
CA GLN A 219 6.61 -43.94 5.23
C GLN A 219 5.71 -43.70 4.02
N LYS A 220 6.20 -42.99 2.99
CA LYS A 220 5.46 -42.71 1.77
C LYS A 220 5.62 -43.81 0.70
N LYS A 221 6.60 -44.72 0.87
CA LYS A 221 6.80 -45.86 0.01
C LYS A 221 6.03 -47.11 0.47
N ASP A 222 5.67 -47.15 1.76
CA ASP A 222 4.97 -48.28 2.39
C ASP A 222 3.43 -48.08 2.39
N LYS A 223 2.97 -46.99 1.76
CA LYS A 223 1.55 -46.72 1.44
C LYS A 223 1.29 -46.76 -0.05
#